data_78b9ccb619cac89dca026b9205f6de31
#
_entry.id   78b9ccb619cac89dca026b9205f6de31
#
_cell.length_a   1.000
_cell.length_b   1.000
_cell.length_c   1.000
_cell.angle_alpha   90.00
_cell.angle_beta   90.00
_cell.angle_gamma   90.00
#
_symmetry.space_group_name_H-M   'P 1'
#
loop_
_entity.id
_entity.type
_entity.pdbx_description
1 polymer ?
#
loop_
_entity_poly.entity_id
_entity_poly.type
_entity_poly.pdbx_seq_one_letter_code
_entity_poly.pdbx_strand_id
1 'polypeptide(L)'
;MTTTGKQLFTTLESDGTLTVEIAQSEFPDPTGNQVLVKMEAAPINPSDLAILTGAADFENADYSPGKVVAKMPEPFNSGQKARHGQRLPAGNEGAGTVVATGDSDMAKALMGQRVACVPGTAYSQYAIADASMCLPLGDHSAEDGASSFVNPMTALGFAENAKMDGQEAILHTVGASNLGQMLVKI
;
A
#
# COMPACT_ATOMS: atom_id res chain seq x y z
N MET A 1 12.48 -22.41 0.35
CA MET A 1 11.08 -22.88 0.12
C MET A 1 10.26 -21.66 -0.26
N THR A 2 9.48 -21.71 -1.33
CA THR A 2 8.66 -20.56 -1.73
C THR A 2 7.44 -20.46 -0.82
N THR A 3 7.23 -19.31 -0.19
CA THR A 3 6.03 -19.04 0.60
C THR A 3 4.85 -18.74 -0.33
N THR A 4 3.67 -19.26 -0.06
CA THR A 4 2.46 -19.00 -0.84
C THR A 4 1.41 -18.31 0.01
N GLY A 5 0.60 -17.46 -0.60
CA GLY A 5 -0.45 -16.73 0.11
C GLY A 5 -1.38 -15.99 -0.85
N LYS A 6 -2.47 -15.44 -0.32
CA LYS A 6 -3.42 -14.63 -1.09
C LYS A 6 -2.91 -13.20 -1.25
N GLN A 7 -3.20 -12.59 -2.39
CA GLN A 7 -2.87 -11.20 -2.71
C GLN A 7 -3.99 -10.59 -3.54
N LEU A 8 -4.25 -9.29 -3.32
CA LEU A 8 -5.21 -8.51 -4.09
C LEU A 8 -4.51 -7.92 -5.32
N PHE A 9 -5.15 -8.06 -6.47
CA PHE A 9 -4.68 -7.55 -7.76
C PHE A 9 -5.75 -6.71 -8.43
N THR A 10 -5.30 -5.81 -9.28
CA THR A 10 -6.13 -5.05 -10.21
C THR A 10 -5.57 -5.14 -11.62
N THR A 11 -6.45 -5.32 -12.60
CA THR A 11 -6.10 -5.33 -14.04
C THR A 11 -7.10 -4.45 -14.78
N LEU A 12 -6.59 -3.49 -15.56
CA LEU A 12 -7.40 -2.66 -16.44
C LEU A 12 -7.07 -3.01 -17.88
N GLU A 13 -8.07 -3.45 -18.63
CA GLU A 13 -7.94 -3.77 -20.05
C GLU A 13 -8.19 -2.55 -20.94
N SER A 14 -7.71 -2.59 -22.17
CA SER A 14 -7.85 -1.48 -23.13
C SER A 14 -9.30 -1.15 -23.47
N ASP A 15 -10.22 -2.11 -23.33
CA ASP A 15 -11.67 -1.93 -23.54
C ASP A 15 -12.38 -1.32 -22.32
N GLY A 16 -11.63 -0.93 -21.28
CA GLY A 16 -12.14 -0.38 -20.02
C GLY A 16 -12.62 -1.43 -19.01
N THR A 17 -12.42 -2.73 -19.27
CA THR A 17 -12.75 -3.75 -18.27
C THR A 17 -11.74 -3.68 -17.12
N LEU A 18 -12.22 -3.34 -15.91
CA LEU A 18 -11.45 -3.37 -14.68
C LEU A 18 -11.78 -4.64 -13.90
N THR A 19 -10.79 -5.44 -13.61
CA THR A 19 -10.89 -6.61 -12.73
C THR A 19 -10.14 -6.34 -11.44
N VAL A 20 -10.79 -6.52 -10.29
CA VAL A 20 -10.15 -6.57 -8.97
C VAL A 20 -10.37 -7.97 -8.40
N GLU A 21 -9.29 -8.66 -8.04
CA GLU A 21 -9.38 -10.07 -7.62
C GLU A 21 -8.40 -10.41 -6.51
N ILE A 22 -8.81 -11.36 -5.66
CA ILE A 22 -7.93 -12.02 -4.70
C ILE A 22 -7.47 -13.33 -5.33
N ALA A 23 -6.15 -13.49 -5.49
CA ALA A 23 -5.57 -14.70 -6.07
C ALA A 23 -4.39 -15.22 -5.25
N GLN A 24 -4.02 -16.48 -5.48
CA GLN A 24 -2.80 -17.06 -4.92
C GLN A 24 -1.58 -16.42 -5.59
N SER A 25 -0.57 -16.13 -4.77
CA SER A 25 0.74 -15.63 -5.16
C SER A 25 1.84 -16.43 -4.48
N GLU A 26 2.98 -16.45 -5.15
CA GLU A 26 4.23 -16.97 -4.61
C GLU A 26 5.12 -15.80 -4.19
N PHE A 27 5.67 -15.90 -2.99
CA PHE A 27 6.60 -14.92 -2.44
C PHE A 27 7.98 -15.58 -2.38
N PRO A 28 8.96 -15.06 -3.13
CA PRO A 28 10.30 -15.61 -3.15
C PRO A 28 10.98 -15.46 -1.79
N ASP A 29 12.00 -16.28 -1.55
CA ASP A 29 12.86 -16.08 -0.38
C ASP A 29 13.55 -14.71 -0.48
N PRO A 30 13.56 -13.90 0.60
CA PRO A 30 14.21 -12.60 0.58
C PRO A 30 15.72 -12.72 0.42
N THR A 31 16.31 -11.76 -0.27
CA THR A 31 17.77 -11.71 -0.52
C THR A 31 18.35 -10.36 -0.12
N GLY A 32 19.64 -10.32 0.21
CA GLY A 32 20.34 -9.08 0.56
C GLY A 32 19.63 -8.32 1.70
N ASN A 33 19.17 -7.10 1.41
CA ASN A 33 18.48 -6.25 2.39
C ASN A 33 16.95 -6.46 2.46
N GLN A 34 16.43 -7.49 1.81
CA GLN A 34 15.01 -7.79 1.81
C GLN A 34 14.57 -8.55 3.06
N VAL A 35 13.33 -8.33 3.46
CA VAL A 35 12.62 -9.10 4.47
C VAL A 35 11.28 -9.58 3.91
N LEU A 36 10.82 -10.76 4.33
CA LEU A 36 9.48 -11.25 4.09
C LEU A 36 8.63 -10.94 5.33
N VAL A 37 7.61 -10.12 5.15
CA VAL A 37 6.68 -9.72 6.21
C VAL A 37 5.39 -10.50 6.04
N LYS A 38 4.95 -11.21 7.09
CA LYS A 38 3.58 -11.73 7.20
C LYS A 38 2.70 -10.55 7.58
N MET A 39 1.88 -10.08 6.63
CA MET A 39 1.03 -8.92 6.82
C MET A 39 -0.11 -9.21 7.78
N GLU A 40 -0.37 -8.30 8.72
CA GLU A 40 -1.40 -8.40 9.75
C GLU A 40 -2.42 -7.27 9.63
N ALA A 41 -1.97 -6.06 9.22
CA ALA A 41 -2.82 -4.90 9.02
C ALA A 41 -2.30 -4.02 7.87
N ALA A 42 -3.22 -3.39 7.13
CA ALA A 42 -2.92 -2.39 6.12
C ALA A 42 -4.03 -1.34 6.08
N PRO A 43 -3.71 -0.04 5.99
CA PRO A 43 -4.71 1.00 5.86
C PRO A 43 -5.26 1.04 4.43
N ILE A 44 -6.42 1.68 4.26
CA ILE A 44 -6.94 2.03 2.93
C ILE A 44 -6.72 3.52 2.73
N ASN A 45 -5.73 3.85 1.91
CA ASN A 45 -5.45 5.23 1.52
C ASN A 45 -6.19 5.61 0.22
N PRO A 46 -6.54 6.88 -0.02
CA PRO A 46 -7.13 7.31 -1.29
C PRO A 46 -6.30 6.94 -2.52
N SER A 47 -4.96 6.92 -2.40
CA SER A 47 -4.04 6.48 -3.45
C SER A 47 -4.18 5.00 -3.79
N ASP A 48 -4.48 4.14 -2.81
CA ASP A 48 -4.76 2.73 -3.06
C ASP A 48 -6.06 2.55 -3.85
N LEU A 49 -7.10 3.31 -3.49
CA LEU A 49 -8.38 3.29 -4.20
C LEU A 49 -8.24 3.79 -5.64
N ALA A 50 -7.37 4.77 -5.90
CA ALA A 50 -7.12 5.25 -7.26
C ALA A 50 -6.57 4.14 -8.17
N ILE A 51 -5.74 3.24 -7.63
CA ILE A 51 -5.21 2.09 -8.36
C ILE A 51 -6.25 0.96 -8.46
N LEU A 52 -6.92 0.64 -7.36
CA LEU A 52 -7.85 -0.48 -7.28
C LEU A 52 -9.13 -0.24 -8.06
N THR A 53 -9.72 0.92 -7.89
CA THR A 53 -11.08 1.20 -8.37
C THR A 53 -11.14 2.34 -9.37
N GLY A 54 -10.31 3.38 -9.18
CA GLY A 54 -10.32 4.57 -10.00
C GLY A 54 -11.74 5.17 -10.11
N ALA A 55 -12.17 5.45 -11.33
CA ALA A 55 -13.50 5.96 -11.66
C ALA A 55 -14.42 4.88 -12.26
N ALA A 56 -14.16 3.59 -11.99
CA ALA A 56 -14.96 2.49 -12.52
C ALA A 56 -16.38 2.48 -11.93
N ASP A 57 -17.32 2.02 -12.72
CA ASP A 57 -18.73 1.89 -12.34
C ASP A 57 -18.96 0.61 -11.52
N PHE A 58 -18.94 0.75 -10.19
CA PHE A 58 -19.21 -0.34 -9.27
C PHE A 58 -20.69 -0.59 -8.97
N GLU A 59 -21.57 0.32 -9.37
CA GLU A 59 -23.03 0.12 -9.21
C GLU A 59 -23.52 -0.97 -10.18
N ASN A 60 -22.92 -1.04 -11.38
CA ASN A 60 -23.26 -2.01 -12.42
C ASN A 60 -22.20 -3.10 -12.59
N ALA A 61 -21.40 -3.37 -11.57
CA ALA A 61 -20.33 -4.35 -11.63
C ALA A 61 -20.81 -5.79 -11.40
N ASP A 62 -20.08 -6.74 -11.97
CA ASP A 62 -20.28 -8.17 -11.73
C ASP A 62 -19.48 -8.61 -10.48
N TYR A 63 -20.18 -9.07 -9.45
CA TYR A 63 -19.60 -9.54 -8.20
C TYR A 63 -19.59 -11.05 -8.10
N SER A 64 -18.45 -11.61 -7.74
CA SER A 64 -18.28 -13.03 -7.44
C SER A 64 -17.33 -13.23 -6.25
N PRO A 65 -17.29 -14.39 -5.59
CA PRO A 65 -16.39 -14.61 -4.47
C PRO A 65 -14.93 -14.34 -4.82
N GLY A 66 -14.32 -13.33 -4.18
CA GLY A 66 -12.93 -12.94 -4.38
C GLY A 66 -12.64 -12.18 -5.68
N LYS A 67 -13.66 -11.77 -6.44
CA LYS A 67 -13.48 -11.03 -7.70
C LYS A 67 -14.65 -10.09 -7.97
N VAL A 68 -14.32 -8.91 -8.49
CA VAL A 68 -15.28 -7.96 -9.05
C VAL A 68 -14.79 -7.52 -10.43
N VAL A 69 -15.72 -7.37 -11.36
CA VAL A 69 -15.48 -6.86 -12.72
C VAL A 69 -16.37 -5.65 -12.95
N ALA A 70 -15.77 -4.52 -13.25
CA ALA A 70 -16.45 -3.25 -13.47
C ALA A 70 -16.00 -2.64 -14.82
N LYS A 71 -16.66 -1.57 -15.24
CA LYS A 71 -16.26 -0.78 -16.41
C LYS A 71 -15.68 0.56 -16.00
N MET A 72 -14.51 0.88 -16.54
CA MET A 72 -13.88 2.18 -16.45
C MET A 72 -14.37 3.04 -17.63
N PRO A 73 -15.11 4.13 -17.37
CA PRO A 73 -15.61 4.99 -18.45
C PRO A 73 -14.50 5.84 -19.06
N GLU A 74 -14.73 6.33 -20.29
CA GLU A 74 -13.93 7.39 -20.87
C GLU A 74 -14.22 8.75 -20.18
N PRO A 75 -13.26 9.67 -20.05
CA PRO A 75 -11.86 9.56 -20.53
C PRO A 75 -10.90 8.87 -19.55
N PHE A 76 -11.39 8.34 -18.43
CA PHE A 76 -10.54 7.76 -17.37
C PHE A 76 -9.78 6.51 -17.85
N ASN A 77 -10.41 5.69 -18.70
CA ASN A 77 -9.74 4.52 -19.28
C ASN A 77 -8.55 4.95 -20.17
N SER A 78 -8.78 5.85 -21.12
CA SER A 78 -7.71 6.35 -22.00
C SER A 78 -6.59 7.07 -21.24
N GLY A 79 -6.89 7.71 -20.10
CA GLY A 79 -5.90 8.33 -19.23
C GLY A 79 -4.95 7.34 -18.55
N GLN A 80 -5.31 6.05 -18.51
CA GLN A 80 -4.55 5.00 -17.84
C GLN A 80 -3.91 3.97 -18.80
N LYS A 81 -3.71 4.32 -20.06
CA LYS A 81 -3.14 3.43 -21.10
C LYS A 81 -1.86 2.70 -20.69
N ALA A 82 -1.03 3.37 -19.89
CA ALA A 82 0.24 2.79 -19.44
C ALA A 82 0.10 1.51 -18.61
N ARG A 83 -1.08 1.30 -17.98
CA ARG A 83 -1.34 0.10 -17.15
C ARG A 83 -2.21 -0.96 -17.84
N HIS A 84 -2.66 -0.72 -19.06
CA HIS A 84 -3.53 -1.69 -19.78
C HIS A 84 -2.87 -3.06 -19.88
N GLY A 85 -3.63 -4.12 -19.54
CA GLY A 85 -3.18 -5.50 -19.53
C GLY A 85 -2.18 -5.86 -18.41
N GLN A 86 -1.80 -4.90 -17.58
CA GLN A 86 -0.90 -5.18 -16.45
C GLN A 86 -1.70 -5.60 -15.22
N ARG A 87 -1.37 -6.75 -14.66
CA ARG A 87 -1.88 -7.22 -13.38
C ARG A 87 -1.03 -6.64 -12.26
N LEU A 88 -1.56 -5.63 -11.59
CA LEU A 88 -0.85 -4.87 -10.57
C LEU A 88 -1.31 -5.27 -9.16
N PRO A 89 -0.39 -5.53 -8.22
CA PRO A 89 -0.72 -5.64 -6.81
C PRO A 89 -1.08 -4.27 -6.24
N ALA A 90 -1.65 -4.24 -5.03
CA ALA A 90 -2.05 -3.02 -4.35
C ALA A 90 -1.67 -3.02 -2.86
N GLY A 91 -1.82 -1.85 -2.23
CA GLY A 91 -1.51 -1.60 -0.83
C GLY A 91 -0.15 -0.94 -0.66
N ASN A 92 -0.13 0.38 -0.47
CA ASN A 92 1.11 1.13 -0.36
C ASN A 92 1.91 0.76 0.89
N GLU A 93 1.25 0.71 2.04
CA GLU A 93 1.85 0.49 3.35
C GLU A 93 1.05 -0.52 4.18
N GLY A 94 1.66 -1.01 5.23
CA GLY A 94 1.04 -1.89 6.20
C GLY A 94 2.00 -2.30 7.30
N ALA A 95 1.55 -3.18 8.17
CA ALA A 95 2.35 -3.72 9.26
C ALA A 95 2.14 -5.23 9.42
N GLY A 96 3.14 -5.88 9.96
CA GLY A 96 3.13 -7.31 10.21
C GLY A 96 4.43 -7.80 10.80
N THR A 97 4.58 -9.11 10.91
CA THR A 97 5.77 -9.73 11.52
C THR A 97 6.75 -10.21 10.44
N VAL A 98 8.03 -9.90 10.59
CA VAL A 98 9.10 -10.41 9.72
C VAL A 98 9.29 -11.91 9.98
N VAL A 99 9.09 -12.72 8.93
CA VAL A 99 9.13 -14.20 9.02
C VAL A 99 10.32 -14.83 8.29
N ALA A 100 10.96 -14.07 7.39
CA ALA A 100 12.23 -14.44 6.77
C ALA A 100 13.03 -13.20 6.39
N THR A 101 14.34 -13.34 6.25
CA THR A 101 15.26 -12.23 5.95
C THR A 101 16.27 -12.64 4.90
N GLY A 102 16.74 -11.67 4.13
CA GLY A 102 17.98 -11.79 3.38
C GLY A 102 19.20 -11.84 4.30
N ASP A 103 20.37 -11.70 3.74
CA ASP A 103 21.65 -11.95 4.42
C ASP A 103 22.33 -10.69 4.96
N SER A 104 21.79 -9.47 4.72
CA SER A 104 22.32 -8.25 5.33
C SER A 104 22.10 -8.22 6.85
N ASP A 105 22.97 -7.52 7.56
CA ASP A 105 22.84 -7.37 9.02
C ASP A 105 21.57 -6.60 9.40
N MET A 106 21.17 -5.61 8.59
CA MET A 106 19.94 -4.84 8.79
C MET A 106 18.70 -5.74 8.66
N ALA A 107 18.63 -6.57 7.63
CA ALA A 107 17.53 -7.51 7.44
C ALA A 107 17.46 -8.52 8.59
N LYS A 108 18.61 -9.15 8.94
CA LYS A 108 18.71 -10.13 10.05
C LYS A 108 18.26 -9.54 11.39
N ALA A 109 18.58 -8.28 11.65
CA ALA A 109 18.18 -7.61 12.90
C ALA A 109 16.66 -7.49 13.05
N LEU A 110 15.91 -7.54 11.95
CA LEU A 110 14.44 -7.44 11.97
C LEU A 110 13.74 -8.79 12.13
N MET A 111 14.45 -9.92 12.07
CA MET A 111 13.82 -11.24 12.15
C MET A 111 12.96 -11.40 13.39
N GLY A 112 11.71 -11.81 13.20
CA GLY A 112 10.72 -11.99 14.25
C GLY A 112 10.12 -10.69 14.83
N GLN A 113 10.61 -9.52 14.41
CA GLN A 113 10.06 -8.24 14.86
C GLN A 113 8.75 -7.91 14.13
N ARG A 114 7.84 -7.23 14.82
CA ARG A 114 6.71 -6.54 14.20
C ARG A 114 7.21 -5.21 13.64
N VAL A 115 6.89 -4.97 12.36
CA VAL A 115 7.33 -3.77 11.64
C VAL A 115 6.18 -3.13 10.89
N ALA A 116 6.19 -1.80 10.77
CA ALA A 116 5.49 -1.10 9.70
C ALA A 116 6.39 -1.05 8.47
N CYS A 117 5.84 -1.15 7.26
CA CYS A 117 6.63 -1.16 6.03
C CYS A 117 5.84 -0.60 4.83
N VAL A 118 6.57 -0.26 3.77
CA VAL A 118 6.03 0.29 2.51
C VAL A 118 6.40 -0.63 1.34
N PRO A 119 5.81 -1.82 1.24
CA PRO A 119 6.15 -2.77 0.19
C PRO A 119 5.49 -2.44 -1.17
N GLY A 120 4.47 -1.57 -1.22
CA GLY A 120 3.64 -1.34 -2.40
C GLY A 120 2.70 -2.51 -2.75
N THR A 121 2.67 -3.55 -1.92
CA THR A 121 1.93 -4.81 -2.12
C THR A 121 1.27 -5.29 -0.84
N ALA A 122 0.96 -4.36 0.08
CA ALA A 122 0.51 -4.69 1.44
C ALA A 122 -0.86 -5.38 1.52
N TYR A 123 -1.69 -5.31 0.45
CA TYR A 123 -2.95 -6.05 0.40
C TYR A 123 -2.71 -7.51 0.02
N SER A 124 -1.92 -8.18 0.85
CA SER A 124 -1.51 -9.57 0.68
C SER A 124 -1.29 -10.23 2.04
N GLN A 125 -1.21 -11.55 2.07
CA GLN A 125 -0.86 -12.28 3.30
C GLN A 125 0.64 -12.17 3.62
N TYR A 126 1.47 -11.96 2.58
CA TYR A 126 2.91 -11.74 2.72
C TYR A 126 3.35 -10.63 1.77
N ALA A 127 4.42 -9.91 2.14
CA ALA A 127 5.03 -8.91 1.29
C ALA A 127 6.55 -8.92 1.45
N ILE A 128 7.26 -8.72 0.34
CA ILE A 128 8.71 -8.45 0.37
C ILE A 128 8.88 -6.95 0.56
N ALA A 129 9.66 -6.56 1.56
CA ALA A 129 10.02 -5.17 1.82
C ALA A 129 11.55 -5.01 1.93
N ASP A 130 12.06 -3.82 1.66
CA ASP A 130 13.43 -3.47 1.99
C ASP A 130 13.54 -3.17 3.49
N ALA A 131 14.52 -3.72 4.17
CA ALA A 131 14.72 -3.55 5.61
C ALA A 131 14.91 -2.08 6.01
N SER A 132 15.47 -1.24 5.12
CA SER A 132 15.59 0.21 5.36
C SER A 132 14.25 0.94 5.33
N MET A 133 13.21 0.33 4.77
CA MET A 133 11.83 0.83 4.72
C MET A 133 10.92 0.11 5.73
N CYS A 134 11.51 -0.50 6.74
CA CYS A 134 10.81 -1.16 7.84
C CYS A 134 11.06 -0.41 9.16
N LEU A 135 10.01 -0.01 9.82
CA LEU A 135 10.03 0.63 11.14
C LEU A 135 9.62 -0.37 12.22
N PRO A 136 10.52 -0.78 13.12
CA PRO A 136 10.16 -1.65 14.24
C PRO A 136 9.11 -0.98 15.14
N LEU A 137 8.06 -1.72 15.50
CA LEU A 137 6.92 -1.20 16.26
C LEU A 137 7.07 -1.41 17.78
N GLY A 138 8.06 -2.19 18.23
CA GLY A 138 8.20 -2.53 19.65
C GLY A 138 6.95 -3.23 20.18
N ASP A 139 6.36 -2.69 21.22
CA ASP A 139 5.16 -3.24 21.88
C ASP A 139 3.84 -2.83 21.21
N HIS A 140 3.87 -1.98 20.16
CA HIS A 140 2.65 -1.56 19.46
C HIS A 140 2.09 -2.69 18.58
N SER A 141 0.77 -2.68 18.39
CA SER A 141 0.10 -3.64 17.51
C SER A 141 0.37 -3.35 16.02
N ALA A 142 0.06 -4.30 15.15
CA ALA A 142 0.15 -4.07 13.71
C ALA A 142 -0.88 -3.03 13.25
N GLU A 143 -2.06 -3.00 13.86
CA GLU A 143 -3.11 -2.01 13.58
C GLU A 143 -2.64 -0.59 13.91
N ASP A 144 -1.95 -0.40 15.05
CA ASP A 144 -1.38 0.90 15.43
C ASP A 144 -0.32 1.37 14.43
N GLY A 145 0.49 0.42 13.94
CA GLY A 145 1.60 0.68 13.02
C GLY A 145 1.23 0.73 11.54
N ALA A 146 0.05 0.24 11.15
CA ALA A 146 -0.29 0.03 9.74
C ALA A 146 -0.23 1.30 8.87
N SER A 147 -0.51 2.49 9.45
CA SER A 147 -0.50 3.79 8.78
C SER A 147 0.67 4.69 9.23
N SER A 148 1.86 4.12 9.38
CA SER A 148 3.02 4.84 9.93
C SER A 148 3.85 5.60 8.88
N PHE A 149 3.60 5.40 7.58
CA PHE A 149 4.40 6.02 6.52
C PHE A 149 3.64 7.04 5.69
N VAL A 150 2.59 6.64 4.96
CA VAL A 150 1.99 7.48 3.91
C VAL A 150 1.46 8.80 4.49
N ASN A 151 0.59 8.74 5.48
CA ASN A 151 0.00 9.95 6.07
C ASN A 151 1.00 10.77 6.89
N PRO A 152 1.81 10.20 7.81
CA PRO A 152 2.79 10.96 8.57
C PRO A 152 3.84 11.65 7.69
N MET A 153 4.38 10.94 6.69
CA MET A 153 5.37 11.51 5.76
C MET A 153 4.77 12.62 4.90
N THR A 154 3.50 12.47 4.49
CA THR A 154 2.79 13.51 3.74
C THR A 154 2.54 14.75 4.61
N ALA A 155 2.15 14.58 5.88
CA ALA A 155 1.95 15.69 6.81
C ALA A 155 3.26 16.45 7.05
N LEU A 156 4.35 15.73 7.33
CA LEU A 156 5.69 16.33 7.46
C LEU A 156 6.11 17.05 6.19
N GLY A 157 5.90 16.44 5.01
CA GLY A 157 6.23 17.04 3.73
C GLY A 157 5.47 18.36 3.48
N PHE A 158 4.18 18.43 3.83
CA PHE A 158 3.43 19.68 3.73
C PHE A 158 4.00 20.76 4.65
N ALA A 159 4.28 20.43 5.90
CA ALA A 159 4.84 21.37 6.87
C ALA A 159 6.22 21.88 6.44
N GLU A 160 7.12 21.00 6.05
CA GLU A 160 8.48 21.36 5.63
C GLU A 160 8.48 22.14 4.31
N ASN A 161 7.67 21.76 3.30
CA ASN A 161 7.59 22.51 2.04
C ASN A 161 7.03 23.91 2.28
N ALA A 162 5.98 24.08 3.09
CA ALA A 162 5.45 25.39 3.42
C ALA A 162 6.52 26.28 4.07
N LYS A 163 7.29 25.73 5.01
CA LYS A 163 8.40 26.42 5.67
C LYS A 163 9.52 26.78 4.69
N MET A 164 9.90 25.88 3.79
CA MET A 164 10.93 26.14 2.77
C MET A 164 10.49 27.22 1.78
N ASP A 165 9.19 27.28 1.46
CA ASP A 165 8.59 28.28 0.57
C ASP A 165 8.26 29.61 1.30
N GLY A 166 8.60 29.74 2.58
CA GLY A 166 8.34 30.93 3.39
C GLY A 166 6.85 31.20 3.63
N GLN A 167 6.01 30.18 3.59
CA GLN A 167 4.58 30.30 3.84
C GLN A 167 4.29 30.31 5.34
N GLU A 168 3.42 31.20 5.80
CA GLU A 168 3.03 31.34 7.22
C GLU A 168 1.82 30.45 7.58
N ALA A 169 1.10 29.90 6.59
CA ALA A 169 -0.10 29.12 6.80
C ALA A 169 -0.32 28.07 5.70
N ILE A 170 -0.99 26.98 6.07
CA ILE A 170 -1.42 25.93 5.15
C ILE A 170 -2.95 25.85 5.20
N LEU A 171 -3.64 25.95 4.05
CA LEU A 171 -5.05 25.64 3.93
C LEU A 171 -5.21 24.16 3.55
N HIS A 172 -5.86 23.38 4.41
CA HIS A 172 -6.15 21.97 4.16
C HIS A 172 -7.66 21.74 4.06
N THR A 173 -8.15 21.37 2.86
CA THR A 173 -9.59 21.23 2.58
C THR A 173 -10.25 20.02 3.26
N VAL A 174 -9.46 19.02 3.69
CA VAL A 174 -9.93 17.78 4.35
C VAL A 174 -9.33 17.68 5.77
N GLY A 175 -9.42 18.76 6.53
CA GLY A 175 -8.79 18.89 7.87
C GLY A 175 -9.21 17.83 8.90
N ALA A 176 -10.41 17.24 8.76
CA ALA A 176 -10.89 16.17 9.64
C ALA A 176 -10.38 14.76 9.25
N SER A 177 -9.69 14.60 8.13
CA SER A 177 -9.07 13.33 7.75
C SER A 177 -7.92 12.95 8.69
N ASN A 178 -7.50 11.67 8.66
CA ASN A 178 -6.33 11.23 9.43
C ASN A 178 -5.09 12.08 9.10
N LEU A 179 -4.84 12.36 7.83
CA LEU A 179 -3.76 13.25 7.40
C LEU A 179 -3.92 14.66 7.99
N GLY A 180 -5.12 15.24 7.89
CA GLY A 180 -5.41 16.58 8.41
C GLY A 180 -5.19 16.66 9.93
N GLN A 181 -5.64 15.65 10.67
CA GLN A 181 -5.41 15.57 12.13
C GLN A 181 -3.92 15.43 12.49
N MET A 182 -3.13 14.72 11.67
CA MET A 182 -1.68 14.63 11.84
C MET A 182 -1.01 15.98 11.56
N LEU A 183 -1.40 16.64 10.46
CA LEU A 183 -0.85 17.95 10.06
C LEU A 183 -1.08 19.03 11.14
N VAL A 184 -2.21 19.01 11.83
CA VAL A 184 -2.53 19.96 12.91
C VAL A 184 -1.65 19.73 14.16
N LYS A 185 -1.08 18.54 14.32
CA LYS A 185 -0.21 18.18 15.46
C LYS A 185 1.27 18.52 15.25
N ILE A 186 1.66 18.80 14.02
CA ILE A 186 3.02 19.19 13.61
C ILE A 186 3.18 20.70 13.73
#